data_a623fdd9775109b6d7c6d7625285e259
#
_entry.id   a623fdd9775109b6d7c6d7625285e259
#
_cell.length_a   1.000
_cell.length_b   1.000
_cell.length_c   1.000
_cell.angle_alpha   90.00
_cell.angle_beta   90.00
_cell.angle_gamma   90.00
#
_symmetry.space_group_name_H-M   'P 1'
#
loop_
_entity.id
_entity.type
_entity.pdbx_description
1 polymer ?
#
loop_
_entity_poly.entity_id
_entity_poly.type
_entity_poly.pdbx_seq_one_letter_code
_entity_poly.pdbx_strand_id
1 'polypeptide(L)'
;MYNYELVTLLEKALYKSYQMKNGEHAFHCPFCNHHKKKLQVNCETQKWHCWVCNVGGYKIGILLRKLNAPKNIITEVLKILKDYYGVSREKEEKTEYNVSLPKEYKPLWIKSEDPIYIHFKSNHIFRHWWILIFEL
;
A
#
# COMPACT_ATOMS: atom_id res chain seq x y z
N MET A 1 -6.03 -9.35 19.23
CA MET A 1 -5.82 -10.77 19.58
C MET A 1 -4.62 -11.28 18.81
N TYR A 2 -3.61 -11.76 19.49
CA TYR A 2 -2.31 -12.12 18.90
C TYR A 2 -2.42 -13.41 18.07
N ASN A 3 -2.15 -13.36 16.76
CA ASN A 3 -2.22 -14.55 15.91
C ASN A 3 -0.87 -15.25 15.86
N TYR A 4 -0.61 -16.13 16.82
CA TYR A 4 0.63 -16.89 16.94
C TYR A 4 0.93 -17.76 15.70
N GLU A 5 -0.13 -18.33 15.09
CA GLU A 5 0.02 -19.17 13.89
C GLU A 5 0.59 -18.38 12.70
N LEU A 6 0.09 -17.14 12.50
CA LEU A 6 0.58 -16.26 11.45
C LEU A 6 2.06 -15.95 11.62
N VAL A 7 2.48 -15.66 12.86
CA VAL A 7 3.89 -15.38 13.16
C VAL A 7 4.77 -16.60 12.90
N THR A 8 4.30 -17.78 13.30
CA THR A 8 5.03 -19.04 13.06
C THR A 8 5.22 -19.33 11.57
N LEU A 9 4.21 -19.04 10.74
CA LEU A 9 4.32 -19.19 9.28
C LEU A 9 5.27 -18.14 8.68
N LEU A 10 5.23 -16.92 9.17
CA LEU A 10 6.17 -15.89 8.75
C LEU A 10 7.61 -16.24 9.14
N GLU A 11 7.82 -16.85 10.31
CA GLU A 11 9.15 -17.32 10.72
C GLU A 11 9.69 -18.46 9.84
N LYS A 12 8.83 -19.33 9.31
CA LYS A 12 9.22 -20.32 8.31
C LYS A 12 9.72 -19.70 6.99
N ALA A 13 9.19 -18.52 6.63
CA ALA A 13 9.57 -17.81 5.40
C ALA A 13 10.70 -16.81 5.59
N LEU A 14 10.78 -16.16 6.75
CA LEU A 14 11.66 -15.02 7.03
C LEU A 14 12.70 -15.27 8.12
N TYR A 15 12.79 -16.51 8.63
CA TYR A 15 13.57 -16.89 9.81
C TYR A 15 13.03 -16.24 11.10
N LYS A 16 13.71 -16.53 12.21
CA LYS A 16 13.30 -16.18 13.57
C LYS A 16 13.05 -14.67 13.74
N SER A 17 11.87 -14.32 14.22
CA SER A 17 11.48 -12.95 14.53
C SER A 17 12.02 -12.46 15.88
N TYR A 18 11.86 -11.17 16.13
CA TYR A 18 11.92 -10.55 17.44
C TYR A 18 10.65 -9.76 17.67
N GLN A 19 9.90 -10.08 18.73
CA GLN A 19 8.68 -9.34 19.09
C GLN A 19 9.05 -7.99 19.71
N MET A 20 8.51 -6.93 19.16
CA MET A 20 8.68 -5.57 19.67
C MET A 20 7.60 -5.22 20.70
N LYS A 21 7.86 -4.20 21.53
CA LYS A 21 6.93 -3.75 22.58
C LYS A 21 5.57 -3.28 22.03
N ASN A 22 5.51 -2.82 20.81
CA ASN A 22 4.29 -2.36 20.11
C ASN A 22 3.49 -3.50 19.45
N GLY A 23 3.84 -4.78 19.67
CA GLY A 23 3.17 -5.94 19.07
C GLY A 23 3.60 -6.25 17.64
N GLU A 24 4.53 -5.48 17.07
CA GLU A 24 5.12 -5.78 15.77
C GLU A 24 6.24 -6.83 15.88
N HIS A 25 6.53 -7.48 14.76
CA HIS A 25 7.62 -8.44 14.63
C HIS A 25 8.73 -7.92 13.74
N ALA A 26 9.95 -7.93 14.24
CA ALA A 26 11.14 -7.57 13.46
C ALA A 26 11.83 -8.80 12.90
N PHE A 27 12.09 -8.80 11.60
CA PHE A 27 12.78 -9.85 10.84
C PHE A 27 14.05 -9.30 10.17
N HIS A 28 14.92 -10.19 9.76
CA HIS A 28 15.97 -9.85 8.80
C HIS A 28 15.33 -9.53 7.45
N CYS A 29 15.78 -8.45 6.83
CA CYS A 29 15.24 -8.08 5.53
C CYS A 29 15.94 -8.89 4.42
N PRO A 30 15.19 -9.71 3.65
CA PRO A 30 15.77 -10.53 2.59
C PRO A 30 16.13 -9.71 1.33
N PHE A 31 15.66 -8.48 1.25
CA PHE A 31 15.92 -7.62 0.08
C PHE A 31 17.25 -6.86 0.19
N CYS A 32 17.67 -6.50 1.40
CA CYS A 32 18.93 -5.78 1.61
C CYS A 32 19.97 -6.58 2.46
N ASN A 33 19.60 -7.75 2.97
CA ASN A 33 20.46 -8.62 3.78
C ASN A 33 21.19 -7.89 4.93
N HIS A 34 20.54 -6.88 5.50
CA HIS A 34 21.14 -6.11 6.59
C HIS A 34 21.31 -6.99 7.83
N HIS A 35 22.46 -6.88 8.50
CA HIS A 35 22.85 -7.69 9.66
C HIS A 35 21.91 -7.58 10.87
N LYS A 36 21.12 -6.49 10.99
CA LYS A 36 20.11 -6.32 12.04
C LYS A 36 18.71 -6.56 11.50
N LYS A 37 17.79 -7.01 12.37
CA LYS A 37 16.38 -7.20 12.03
C LYS A 37 15.69 -5.83 11.86
N LYS A 38 15.58 -5.35 10.64
CA LYS A 38 15.03 -4.03 10.28
C LYS A 38 13.77 -4.11 9.44
N LEU A 39 13.31 -5.30 9.05
CA LEU A 39 12.01 -5.52 8.44
C LEU A 39 10.98 -5.69 9.55
N GLN A 40 10.13 -4.70 9.75
CA GLN A 40 9.02 -4.73 10.69
C GLN A 40 7.75 -5.20 9.99
N VAL A 41 7.02 -6.09 10.63
CA VAL A 41 5.75 -6.63 10.16
C VAL A 41 4.72 -6.49 11.28
N ASN A 42 3.65 -5.77 10.98
CA ASN A 42 2.50 -5.68 11.86
C ASN A 42 1.46 -6.73 11.43
N CYS A 43 1.23 -7.73 12.28
CA CYS A 43 0.33 -8.83 11.97
C CYS A 43 -1.15 -8.40 11.97
N GLU A 44 -1.52 -7.36 12.70
CA GLU A 44 -2.90 -6.86 12.76
C GLU A 44 -3.26 -6.01 11.53
N THR A 45 -2.43 -5.03 11.20
CA THR A 45 -2.68 -4.14 10.06
C THR A 45 -2.16 -4.70 8.74
N GLN A 46 -1.44 -5.83 8.75
CA GLN A 46 -0.74 -6.46 7.62
C GLN A 46 0.32 -5.57 6.96
N LYS A 47 0.64 -4.42 7.56
CA LYS A 47 1.67 -3.51 7.06
C LYS A 47 3.05 -4.07 7.36
N TRP A 48 3.96 -3.84 6.45
CA TRP A 48 5.37 -4.22 6.63
C TRP A 48 6.28 -3.19 5.99
N HIS A 49 7.45 -2.96 6.59
CA HIS A 49 8.40 -1.97 6.11
C HIS A 49 9.83 -2.32 6.58
N CYS A 50 10.81 -2.13 5.71
CA CYS A 50 12.23 -2.21 6.06
C CYS A 50 12.83 -0.82 6.21
N TRP A 51 13.34 -0.52 7.39
CA TRP A 51 13.93 0.79 7.71
C TRP A 51 15.33 1.02 7.12
N VAL A 52 15.89 0.07 6.37
CA VAL A 52 17.20 0.22 5.71
C VAL A 52 17.04 0.42 4.22
N CYS A 53 16.34 -0.49 3.52
CA CYS A 53 16.16 -0.40 2.08
C CYS A 53 14.84 0.26 1.65
N ASN A 54 14.05 0.72 2.61
CA ASN A 54 12.78 1.42 2.41
C ASN A 54 11.70 0.61 1.64
N VAL A 55 11.91 -0.70 1.44
CA VAL A 55 10.91 -1.57 0.84
C VAL A 55 9.77 -1.80 1.83
N GLY A 56 8.54 -1.73 1.37
CA GLY A 56 7.37 -1.90 2.22
C GLY A 56 6.08 -2.24 1.47
N GLY A 57 5.01 -2.40 2.23
CA GLY A 57 3.68 -2.69 1.67
C GLY A 57 2.61 -2.84 2.72
N TYR A 58 1.36 -2.95 2.25
CA TYR A 58 0.16 -2.98 3.11
C TYR A 58 -0.46 -4.37 3.26
N LYS A 59 0.12 -5.41 2.65
CA LYS A 59 -0.40 -6.78 2.70
C LYS A 59 0.75 -7.78 2.84
N ILE A 60 0.67 -8.65 3.85
CA ILE A 60 1.66 -9.71 4.09
C ILE A 60 1.75 -10.68 2.89
N GLY A 61 0.65 -10.97 2.22
CA GLY A 61 0.67 -11.81 1.03
C GLY A 61 1.53 -11.26 -0.12
N ILE A 62 1.66 -9.93 -0.24
CA ILE A 62 2.56 -9.29 -1.22
C ILE A 62 4.01 -9.48 -0.80
N LEU A 63 4.33 -9.37 0.49
CA LEU A 63 5.66 -9.65 1.02
C LEU A 63 6.10 -11.07 0.65
N LEU A 64 5.27 -12.08 0.96
CA LEU A 64 5.57 -13.49 0.69
C LEU A 64 5.75 -13.78 -0.81
N ARG A 65 4.96 -13.15 -1.68
CA ARG A 65 5.13 -13.27 -3.15
C ARG A 65 6.44 -12.64 -3.62
N LYS A 66 6.82 -11.48 -3.11
CA LYS A 66 8.10 -10.83 -3.43
C LYS A 66 9.30 -11.67 -2.99
N LEU A 67 9.14 -12.48 -1.94
CA LEU A 67 10.13 -13.41 -1.44
C LEU A 67 10.20 -14.73 -2.22
N ASN A 68 9.29 -14.96 -3.16
CA ASN A 68 9.08 -16.26 -3.79
C ASN A 68 8.91 -17.40 -2.75
N ALA A 69 8.22 -17.10 -1.63
CA ALA A 69 7.96 -18.06 -0.59
C ALA A 69 7.18 -19.28 -1.15
N PRO A 70 7.35 -20.48 -0.56
CA PRO A 70 6.64 -21.67 -1.00
C PRO A 70 5.13 -21.47 -1.04
N LYS A 71 4.47 -21.96 -2.10
CA LYS A 71 3.03 -21.76 -2.33
C LYS A 71 2.16 -22.24 -1.17
N ASN A 72 2.54 -23.33 -0.50
CA ASN A 72 1.86 -23.83 0.69
C ASN A 72 1.83 -22.78 1.81
N ILE A 73 2.96 -22.16 2.12
CA ILE A 73 3.06 -21.10 3.15
C ILE A 73 2.18 -19.91 2.76
N ILE A 74 2.25 -19.48 1.50
CA ILE A 74 1.40 -18.37 1.01
C ILE A 74 -0.09 -18.70 1.19
N THR A 75 -0.50 -19.92 0.82
CA THR A 75 -1.90 -20.35 0.90
C THR A 75 -2.38 -20.41 2.34
N GLU A 76 -1.58 -20.97 3.25
CA GLU A 76 -1.91 -21.05 4.68
C GLU A 76 -2.02 -19.65 5.30
N VAL A 77 -1.07 -18.77 5.04
CA VAL A 77 -1.12 -17.38 5.51
C VAL A 77 -2.36 -16.66 4.98
N LEU A 78 -2.68 -16.79 3.70
CA LEU A 78 -3.86 -16.17 3.12
C LEU A 78 -5.16 -16.71 3.70
N LYS A 79 -5.22 -18.02 4.04
CA LYS A 79 -6.35 -18.64 4.72
C LYS A 79 -6.53 -18.03 6.11
N ILE A 80 -5.49 -17.99 6.93
CA ILE A 80 -5.53 -17.38 8.27
C ILE A 80 -5.95 -15.91 8.18
N LEU A 81 -5.40 -15.15 7.26
CA LEU A 81 -5.75 -13.75 7.09
C LEU A 81 -7.21 -13.56 6.66
N LYS A 82 -7.76 -14.46 5.84
CA LYS A 82 -9.17 -14.45 5.44
C LYS A 82 -10.10 -14.79 6.61
N ASP A 83 -9.78 -15.82 7.35
CA ASP A 83 -10.59 -16.28 8.47
C ASP A 83 -10.57 -15.27 9.65
N TYR A 84 -9.43 -14.61 9.86
CA TYR A 84 -9.25 -13.68 10.97
C TYR A 84 -9.80 -12.27 10.68
N TYR A 85 -9.67 -11.79 9.45
CA TYR A 85 -10.10 -10.42 9.09
C TYR A 85 -11.48 -10.40 8.44
N GLY A 86 -12.15 -11.58 8.35
CA GLY A 86 -13.55 -11.67 7.94
C GLY A 86 -13.89 -10.83 6.71
N VAL A 87 -12.96 -10.71 5.78
CA VAL A 87 -13.19 -9.93 4.57
C VAL A 87 -14.05 -10.77 3.64
N SER A 88 -15.35 -10.87 3.95
CA SER A 88 -16.29 -10.62 2.90
C SER A 88 -15.88 -9.28 2.28
N ARG A 89 -15.18 -9.33 1.16
CA ARG A 89 -15.33 -8.29 0.17
C ARG A 89 -16.79 -8.41 -0.25
N GLU A 90 -17.67 -7.83 0.53
CA GLU A 90 -18.82 -7.18 -0.06
C GLU A 90 -18.18 -6.33 -1.14
N LYS A 91 -18.42 -6.70 -2.38
CA LYS A 91 -18.19 -5.82 -3.50
C LYS A 91 -18.89 -4.55 -3.04
N GLU A 92 -18.10 -3.51 -2.68
CA GLU A 92 -18.65 -2.18 -2.62
C GLU A 92 -19.37 -2.08 -3.96
N GLU A 93 -20.70 -2.18 -3.93
CA GLU A 93 -21.53 -1.81 -5.06
C GLU A 93 -21.04 -0.41 -5.33
N LYS A 94 -20.39 -0.24 -6.49
CA LYS A 94 -20.07 1.08 -6.97
C LYS A 94 -21.43 1.76 -7.08
N THR A 95 -21.81 2.44 -6.01
CA THR A 95 -22.91 3.36 -6.05
C THR A 95 -22.47 4.36 -7.11
N GLU A 96 -23.05 4.22 -8.29
CA GLU A 96 -22.89 5.24 -9.32
C GLU A 96 -23.56 6.49 -8.76
N TYR A 97 -22.72 7.30 -8.09
CA TYR A 97 -23.16 8.62 -7.71
C TYR A 97 -23.35 9.38 -9.01
N ASN A 98 -24.60 9.59 -9.36
CA ASN A 98 -24.96 10.46 -10.48
C ASN A 98 -24.72 11.90 -10.05
N VAL A 99 -23.42 12.25 -10.01
CA VAL A 99 -22.98 13.60 -9.65
C VAL A 99 -23.24 14.49 -10.86
N SER A 100 -24.37 15.17 -10.86
CA SER A 100 -24.59 16.27 -11.80
C SER A 100 -23.72 17.44 -11.36
N LEU A 101 -22.74 17.79 -12.18
CA LEU A 101 -21.93 18.98 -11.95
C LEU A 101 -22.81 20.23 -12.04
N PRO A 102 -22.59 21.27 -11.22
CA PRO A 102 -23.28 22.54 -11.32
C PRO A 102 -23.22 23.08 -12.76
N LYS A 103 -24.29 23.73 -13.23
CA LYS A 103 -24.34 24.31 -14.59
C LYS A 103 -23.19 25.30 -14.86
N GLU A 104 -22.64 25.90 -13.81
CA GLU A 104 -21.57 26.87 -13.85
C GLU A 104 -20.20 26.20 -13.86
N TYR A 105 -20.12 24.87 -13.73
CA TYR A 105 -18.84 24.15 -13.70
C TYR A 105 -18.13 24.26 -15.06
N LYS A 106 -16.97 24.92 -15.05
CA LYS A 106 -16.06 25.01 -16.20
C LYS A 106 -14.75 24.29 -15.86
N PRO A 107 -14.39 23.22 -16.58
CA PRO A 107 -13.13 22.55 -16.33
C PRO A 107 -11.94 23.47 -16.67
N LEU A 108 -10.92 23.47 -15.82
CA LEU A 108 -9.74 24.36 -15.94
C LEU A 108 -8.89 24.13 -17.21
N TRP A 109 -9.08 23.01 -17.91
CA TRP A 109 -8.36 22.76 -19.18
C TRP A 109 -9.03 23.38 -20.41
N ILE A 110 -10.25 23.85 -20.30
CA ILE A 110 -10.91 24.59 -21.39
C ILE A 110 -10.44 26.04 -21.31
N LYS A 111 -9.87 26.57 -22.41
CA LYS A 111 -9.48 27.97 -22.49
C LYS A 111 -10.68 28.85 -22.14
N SER A 112 -10.56 29.66 -21.13
CA SER A 112 -11.58 30.58 -20.64
C SER A 112 -10.97 31.97 -20.43
N GLU A 113 -11.72 32.99 -20.71
CA GLU A 113 -11.38 34.38 -20.39
C GLU A 113 -11.71 34.74 -18.94
N ASP A 114 -12.15 33.76 -18.15
CA ASP A 114 -12.47 33.92 -16.74
C ASP A 114 -11.22 34.36 -15.95
N PRO A 115 -11.32 35.42 -15.13
CA PRO A 115 -10.21 35.90 -14.32
C PRO A 115 -9.59 34.82 -13.41
N ILE A 116 -10.42 33.89 -12.91
CA ILE A 116 -9.95 32.78 -12.09
C ILE A 116 -9.07 31.82 -12.92
N TYR A 117 -9.48 31.49 -14.13
CA TYR A 117 -8.70 30.66 -15.04
C TYR A 117 -7.35 31.31 -15.39
N ILE A 118 -7.35 32.61 -15.69
CA ILE A 118 -6.14 33.38 -16.01
C ILE A 118 -5.20 33.41 -14.79
N HIS A 119 -5.75 33.61 -13.59
CA HIS A 119 -4.98 33.61 -12.34
C HIS A 119 -4.29 32.26 -12.07
N PHE A 120 -5.01 31.14 -12.23
CA PHE A 120 -4.43 29.80 -12.05
C PHE A 120 -3.37 29.49 -13.12
N LYS A 121 -3.56 29.94 -14.35
CA LYS A 121 -2.60 29.73 -15.44
C LYS A 121 -1.34 30.59 -15.27
N SER A 122 -1.43 31.79 -14.72
CA SER A 122 -0.29 32.68 -14.47
C SER A 122 0.56 32.26 -13.28
N ASN A 123 -0.05 31.64 -12.26
CA ASN A 123 0.65 31.11 -11.10
C ASN A 123 1.20 29.72 -11.41
N HIS A 124 2.39 29.64 -11.89
CA HIS A 124 3.39 28.57 -12.10
C HIS A 124 3.08 27.11 -11.71
N ILE A 125 1.95 26.79 -11.08
CA ILE A 125 1.59 25.44 -10.60
C ILE A 125 1.35 24.47 -11.77
N PHE A 126 0.91 24.95 -12.94
CA PHE A 126 0.67 24.13 -14.13
C PHE A 126 1.83 24.08 -15.13
N ARG A 127 2.90 24.87 -14.97
CA ARG A 127 4.03 24.89 -15.91
C ARG A 127 4.85 23.59 -15.90
N HIS A 128 4.86 22.85 -14.79
CA HIS A 128 5.57 21.57 -14.69
C HIS A 128 4.80 20.37 -15.20
N TRP A 129 3.47 20.43 -15.29
CA TRP A 129 2.65 19.30 -15.75
C TRP A 129 2.46 19.27 -17.27
N TRP A 130 2.57 20.41 -17.96
CA TRP A 130 2.39 20.50 -19.42
C TRP A 130 3.61 20.03 -20.22
N ILE A 131 4.80 20.10 -19.66
CA ILE A 131 6.04 19.67 -20.31
C ILE A 131 6.12 18.14 -20.38
N LEU A 132 5.44 17.40 -19.47
CA LEU A 132 5.45 15.94 -19.42
C LEU A 132 4.41 15.23 -20.31
N ILE A 133 3.48 15.96 -20.93
CA ILE A 133 2.39 15.36 -21.72
C ILE A 133 2.55 15.59 -23.24
N PHE A 134 3.39 16.50 -23.67
CA PHE A 134 3.51 16.90 -25.10
C PHE A 134 4.90 16.69 -25.72
N GLU A 135 5.81 15.95 -25.06
CA GLU A 135 7.07 15.48 -25.66
C GLU A 135 7.11 13.94 -25.81
N LEU A 136 6.02 13.33 -26.25
CA LEU A 136 6.00 11.94 -26.77
C LEU A 136 5.29 11.93 -28.10
#